data_31a2451b9b7ad94df5591d73744233d5
#
_entry.id   31a2451b9b7ad94df5591d73744233d5
#
_cell.length_a   1.000
_cell.length_b   1.000
_cell.length_c   1.000
_cell.angle_alpha   90.00
_cell.angle_beta   90.00
_cell.angle_gamma   90.00
#
_symmetry.space_group_name_H-M   'P 1'
#
loop_
_entity.id
_entity.type
_entity.pdbx_description
1 polymer ?
#
loop_
_entity_poly.entity_id
_entity_poly.type
_entity_poly.pdbx_seq_one_letter_code
_entity_poly.pdbx_strand_id
1 'polypeptide(L)'
;KYNFQIHYAGPGVGGPCLPVNSYQMINLAKNMGFDTLKSVQMGRTINESMPNHIIDLLRDAFVESKKSLENSNILVLGISYKPDVKDIQITPAEIIIKKLKNLKTNVLIYDPYFKSTNVFDLQTESNLIEALQKSDALILVTAHKEFHNLDPIFLKSKMKNAIVVDSKCIINQQSAKNAGLV
;
A
#
# COMPACT_ATOMS: atom_id res chain seq x y z
N LYS A 1 -24.35 22.48 -3.99
CA LYS A 1 -23.10 21.72 -4.25
C LYS A 1 -23.19 20.43 -3.44
N TYR A 2 -23.35 19.28 -4.09
CA TYR A 2 -23.30 17.99 -3.42
C TYR A 2 -21.85 17.70 -3.08
N ASN A 3 -21.58 17.42 -1.80
CA ASN A 3 -20.24 17.08 -1.32
C ASN A 3 -19.97 15.59 -1.61
N PHE A 4 -19.72 15.28 -2.88
CA PHE A 4 -19.44 13.90 -3.30
C PHE A 4 -17.96 13.58 -3.01
N GLN A 5 -17.72 12.61 -2.13
CA GLN A 5 -16.38 12.11 -1.88
C GLN A 5 -16.08 10.96 -2.83
N ILE A 6 -15.10 11.16 -3.70
CA ILE A 6 -14.64 10.12 -4.62
C ILE A 6 -13.73 9.15 -3.85
N HIS A 7 -14.02 7.86 -3.99
CA HIS A 7 -13.13 6.81 -3.52
C HIS A 7 -12.32 6.26 -4.69
N TYR A 8 -11.01 6.48 -4.65
CA TYR A 8 -10.09 5.96 -5.65
C TYR A 8 -9.69 4.52 -5.32
N ALA A 9 -9.45 3.71 -6.35
CA ALA A 9 -8.87 2.39 -6.21
C ALA A 9 -7.51 2.44 -5.50
N GLY A 10 -7.08 1.31 -4.95
CA GLY A 10 -5.80 1.22 -4.23
C GLY A 10 -5.53 -0.21 -3.75
N PRO A 11 -4.63 -0.38 -2.78
CA PRO A 11 -4.18 -1.70 -2.32
C PRO A 11 -5.24 -2.45 -1.50
N GLY A 12 -6.42 -1.90 -1.37
CA GLY A 12 -7.55 -2.40 -0.58
C GLY A 12 -8.13 -1.33 0.33
N VAL A 13 -9.36 -1.54 0.76
CA VAL A 13 -10.08 -0.69 1.70
C VAL A 13 -10.02 -1.33 3.08
N GLY A 14 -9.44 -0.62 4.03
CA GLY A 14 -9.34 -1.01 5.43
C GLY A 14 -10.32 -0.23 6.33
N GLY A 15 -9.99 -0.19 7.61
CA GLY A 15 -10.75 0.50 8.63
C GLY A 15 -11.83 -0.35 9.28
N PRO A 16 -12.39 0.13 10.40
CA PRO A 16 -13.29 -0.68 11.24
C PRO A 16 -14.69 -0.87 10.64
N CYS A 17 -15.16 0.02 9.74
CA CYS A 17 -16.55 0.03 9.31
C CYS A 17 -16.78 -0.72 8.00
N LEU A 18 -16.17 -0.30 6.90
CA LEU A 18 -16.47 -0.83 5.56
C LEU A 18 -16.22 -2.35 5.43
N PRO A 19 -15.08 -2.89 5.87
CA PRO A 19 -14.88 -4.34 5.83
C PRO A 19 -15.88 -5.09 6.70
N VAL A 20 -16.08 -4.67 7.94
CA VAL A 20 -16.91 -5.38 8.92
C VAL A 20 -18.39 -5.34 8.54
N ASN A 21 -18.94 -4.16 8.23
CA ASN A 21 -20.36 -4.01 7.92
C ASN A 21 -20.76 -4.79 6.65
N SER A 22 -19.87 -4.88 5.66
CA SER A 22 -20.12 -5.68 4.46
C SER A 22 -20.34 -7.16 4.82
N TYR A 23 -19.52 -7.73 5.70
CA TYR A 23 -19.67 -9.11 6.14
C TYR A 23 -20.88 -9.31 7.05
N GLN A 24 -21.21 -8.34 7.91
CA GLN A 24 -22.41 -8.39 8.72
C GLN A 24 -23.66 -8.45 7.83
N MET A 25 -23.74 -7.63 6.78
CA MET A 25 -24.84 -7.65 5.82
C MET A 25 -24.93 -9.00 5.09
N ILE A 26 -23.82 -9.54 4.61
CA ILE A 26 -23.76 -10.83 3.93
C ILE A 26 -24.26 -11.95 4.86
N ASN A 27 -23.78 -11.97 6.10
CA ASN A 27 -24.16 -13.01 7.07
C ASN A 27 -25.64 -12.89 7.46
N LEU A 28 -26.14 -11.67 7.67
CA LEU A 28 -27.56 -11.43 7.98
C LEU A 28 -28.46 -11.93 6.84
N ALA A 29 -28.15 -11.59 5.59
CA ALA A 29 -28.91 -12.06 4.44
C ALA A 29 -28.93 -13.59 4.35
N LYS A 30 -27.79 -14.26 4.54
CA LYS A 30 -27.70 -15.73 4.56
C LYS A 30 -28.55 -16.35 5.67
N ASN A 31 -28.52 -15.77 6.88
CA ASN A 31 -29.30 -16.27 8.02
C ASN A 31 -30.81 -16.12 7.79
N MET A 32 -31.22 -15.14 6.97
CA MET A 32 -32.61 -14.94 6.56
C MET A 32 -33.01 -15.77 5.32
N GLY A 33 -32.11 -16.62 4.81
CA GLY A 33 -32.36 -17.45 3.62
C GLY A 33 -32.22 -16.72 2.28
N PHE A 34 -31.62 -15.51 2.27
CA PHE A 34 -31.40 -14.74 1.06
C PHE A 34 -29.94 -14.88 0.56
N ASP A 35 -29.75 -15.37 -0.66
CA ASP A 35 -28.45 -15.38 -1.34
C ASP A 35 -28.38 -14.24 -2.39
N THR A 36 -28.71 -13.03 -1.98
CA THR A 36 -28.90 -11.89 -2.88
C THR A 36 -27.72 -10.91 -2.94
N LEU A 37 -26.77 -10.98 -1.98
CA LEU A 37 -25.67 -10.04 -1.87
C LEU A 37 -24.39 -10.50 -2.61
N LYS A 38 -24.54 -11.18 -3.74
CA LYS A 38 -23.39 -11.70 -4.54
C LYS A 38 -22.45 -10.60 -5.01
N SER A 39 -22.97 -9.44 -5.40
CA SER A 39 -22.14 -8.28 -5.80
C SER A 39 -21.30 -7.75 -4.64
N VAL A 40 -21.86 -7.69 -3.42
CA VAL A 40 -21.13 -7.28 -2.22
C VAL A 40 -20.04 -8.30 -1.88
N GLN A 41 -20.35 -9.61 -1.95
CA GLN A 41 -19.38 -10.68 -1.74
C GLN A 41 -18.23 -10.60 -2.75
N MET A 42 -18.54 -10.44 -4.03
CA MET A 42 -17.53 -10.31 -5.09
C MET A 42 -16.68 -9.06 -4.88
N GLY A 43 -17.30 -7.93 -4.53
CA GLY A 43 -16.57 -6.70 -4.21
C GLY A 43 -15.60 -6.89 -3.04
N ARG A 44 -16.00 -7.62 -1.99
CA ARG A 44 -15.10 -7.95 -0.87
C ARG A 44 -13.96 -8.86 -1.33
N THR A 45 -14.25 -9.91 -2.09
CA THR A 45 -13.22 -10.82 -2.62
C THR A 45 -12.17 -10.09 -3.45
N ILE A 46 -12.61 -9.22 -4.36
CA ILE A 46 -11.70 -8.41 -5.18
C ILE A 46 -10.88 -7.48 -4.29
N ASN A 47 -11.53 -6.75 -3.36
CA ASN A 47 -10.83 -5.84 -2.46
C ASN A 47 -9.76 -6.57 -1.62
N GLU A 48 -10.04 -7.74 -1.12
CA GLU A 48 -9.11 -8.55 -0.32
C GLU A 48 -7.98 -9.18 -1.15
N SER A 49 -8.16 -9.30 -2.46
CA SER A 49 -7.11 -9.73 -3.38
C SER A 49 -6.14 -8.60 -3.77
N MET A 50 -6.50 -7.33 -3.57
CA MET A 50 -5.67 -6.19 -3.98
C MET A 50 -4.26 -6.18 -3.41
N PRO A 51 -4.01 -6.58 -2.15
CA PRO A 51 -2.63 -6.71 -1.66
C PRO A 51 -1.78 -7.71 -2.46
N ASN A 52 -2.40 -8.78 -3.01
CA ASN A 52 -1.68 -9.71 -3.90
C ASN A 52 -1.27 -9.01 -5.20
N HIS A 53 -2.20 -8.27 -5.80
CA HIS A 53 -1.93 -7.52 -7.01
C HIS A 53 -0.77 -6.51 -6.83
N ILE A 54 -0.69 -5.84 -5.68
CA ILE A 54 0.46 -4.95 -5.37
C ILE A 54 1.78 -5.73 -5.32
N ILE A 55 1.79 -6.93 -4.75
CA ILE A 55 2.98 -7.78 -4.73
C ILE A 55 3.35 -8.26 -6.14
N ASP A 56 2.36 -8.57 -6.98
CA ASP A 56 2.61 -8.99 -8.36
C ASP A 56 3.20 -7.84 -9.18
N LEU A 57 2.68 -6.61 -9.06
CA LEU A 57 3.28 -5.42 -9.66
C LEU A 57 4.73 -5.20 -9.21
N LEU A 58 5.02 -5.40 -7.92
CA LEU A 58 6.40 -5.31 -7.41
C LEU A 58 7.31 -6.36 -8.07
N ARG A 59 6.85 -7.62 -8.18
CA ARG A 59 7.61 -8.69 -8.84
C ARG A 59 7.91 -8.36 -10.30
N ASP A 60 6.90 -7.90 -11.03
CA ASP A 60 7.04 -7.52 -12.44
C ASP A 60 8.07 -6.41 -12.61
N ALA A 61 8.03 -5.38 -11.75
CA ALA A 61 9.00 -4.29 -11.76
C ALA A 61 10.44 -4.76 -11.44
N PHE A 62 10.63 -5.74 -10.55
CA PHE A 62 11.92 -6.35 -10.29
C PHE A 62 12.44 -7.16 -11.48
N VAL A 63 11.56 -7.91 -12.16
CA VAL A 63 11.90 -8.64 -13.39
C VAL A 63 12.29 -7.67 -14.50
N GLU A 64 11.52 -6.60 -14.73
CA GLU A 64 11.82 -5.55 -15.71
C GLU A 64 13.18 -4.89 -15.43
N SER A 65 13.48 -4.63 -14.17
CA SER A 65 14.73 -4.04 -13.72
C SER A 65 15.91 -5.02 -13.71
N LYS A 66 15.69 -6.30 -14.01
CA LYS A 66 16.69 -7.39 -13.94
C LYS A 66 17.37 -7.48 -12.56
N LYS A 67 16.60 -7.28 -11.49
CA LYS A 67 17.03 -7.31 -10.09
C LYS A 67 16.42 -8.50 -9.36
N SER A 68 17.06 -8.96 -8.28
CA SER A 68 16.47 -9.95 -7.38
C SER A 68 15.58 -9.28 -6.36
N LEU A 69 14.38 -9.81 -6.15
CA LEU A 69 13.50 -9.40 -5.08
C LEU A 69 13.95 -9.94 -3.72
N GLU A 70 14.47 -11.17 -3.68
CA GLU A 70 14.96 -11.79 -2.44
C GLU A 70 16.12 -11.00 -1.86
N ASN A 71 16.09 -10.76 -0.56
CA ASN A 71 17.01 -9.93 0.23
C ASN A 71 17.04 -8.43 -0.12
N SER A 72 16.13 -7.96 -1.00
CA SER A 72 15.98 -6.52 -1.28
C SER A 72 15.31 -5.78 -0.13
N ASN A 73 15.66 -4.51 0.03
CA ASN A 73 15.06 -3.61 1.00
C ASN A 73 13.83 -2.94 0.38
N ILE A 74 12.65 -3.26 0.86
CA ILE A 74 11.39 -2.73 0.36
C ILE A 74 10.82 -1.72 1.35
N LEU A 75 10.71 -0.46 0.95
CA LEU A 75 10.12 0.59 1.76
C LEU A 75 8.61 0.66 1.52
N VAL A 76 7.83 0.44 2.57
CA VAL A 76 6.38 0.63 2.58
C VAL A 76 6.08 2.04 3.10
N LEU A 77 5.51 2.90 2.26
CA LEU A 77 5.09 4.25 2.61
C LEU A 77 3.61 4.30 2.95
N GLY A 78 3.33 4.69 4.19
CA GLY A 78 2.00 4.79 4.75
C GLY A 78 1.43 3.42 5.16
N ILE A 79 1.10 3.28 6.43
CA ILE A 79 0.51 2.06 7.00
C ILE A 79 -0.87 2.29 7.58
N SER A 80 -1.31 3.53 7.70
CA SER A 80 -2.68 3.86 8.12
C SER A 80 -3.71 3.38 7.09
N TYR A 81 -4.92 3.01 7.54
CA TYR A 81 -5.95 2.52 6.60
C TYR A 81 -6.50 3.62 5.68
N LYS A 82 -6.33 4.89 6.04
CA LYS A 82 -6.64 6.06 5.18
C LYS A 82 -5.64 7.21 5.41
N PRO A 83 -5.56 8.17 4.46
CA PRO A 83 -4.65 9.31 4.60
C PRO A 83 -4.92 10.16 5.83
N ASP A 84 -3.84 10.71 6.38
CA ASP A 84 -3.83 11.74 7.43
C ASP A 84 -4.52 11.35 8.74
N VAL A 85 -4.51 10.07 9.08
CA VAL A 85 -4.97 9.55 10.37
C VAL A 85 -3.95 8.60 10.98
N LYS A 86 -3.91 8.54 12.30
CA LYS A 86 -3.10 7.58 13.07
C LYS A 86 -3.93 6.36 13.43
N ASP A 87 -4.27 5.54 12.44
CA ASP A 87 -5.09 4.34 12.64
C ASP A 87 -4.71 3.24 11.64
N ILE A 88 -4.40 2.06 12.14
CA ILE A 88 -3.99 0.88 11.37
C ILE A 88 -5.02 -0.27 11.41
N GLN A 89 -6.25 0.00 11.83
CA GLN A 89 -7.27 -1.04 11.92
C GLN A 89 -7.59 -1.62 10.53
N ILE A 90 -7.40 -2.93 10.40
CA ILE A 90 -7.68 -3.68 9.17
C ILE A 90 -7.02 -3.02 7.93
N THR A 91 -5.81 -2.49 8.10
CA THR A 91 -5.08 -1.86 6.98
C THR A 91 -4.57 -2.89 5.97
N PRO A 92 -4.68 -2.65 4.65
CA PRO A 92 -4.06 -3.52 3.65
C PRO A 92 -2.53 -3.54 3.74
N ALA A 93 -1.90 -2.54 4.36
CA ALA A 93 -0.46 -2.49 4.59
C ALA A 93 0.04 -3.71 5.39
N GLU A 94 -0.72 -4.16 6.39
CA GLU A 94 -0.35 -5.33 7.19
C GLU A 94 -0.22 -6.60 6.33
N ILE A 95 -1.16 -6.80 5.40
CA ILE A 95 -1.16 -7.96 4.48
C ILE A 95 0.04 -7.87 3.53
N ILE A 96 0.31 -6.69 2.98
CA ILE A 96 1.46 -6.44 2.10
C ILE A 96 2.76 -6.74 2.84
N ILE A 97 2.94 -6.20 4.05
CA ILE A 97 4.13 -6.41 4.89
C ILE A 97 4.35 -7.90 5.19
N LYS A 98 3.29 -8.64 5.59
CA LYS A 98 3.37 -10.09 5.82
C LYS A 98 3.83 -10.84 4.57
N LYS A 99 3.29 -10.47 3.40
CA LYS A 99 3.69 -11.09 2.12
C LYS A 99 5.14 -10.79 1.74
N LEU A 100 5.59 -9.56 1.93
CA LEU A 100 6.98 -9.18 1.72
C LEU A 100 7.94 -9.98 2.61
N LYS A 101 7.62 -10.13 3.90
CA LYS A 101 8.40 -10.99 4.83
C LYS A 101 8.48 -12.43 4.32
N ASN A 102 7.37 -12.99 3.81
CA ASN A 102 7.34 -14.35 3.26
C ASN A 102 8.18 -14.50 1.98
N LEU A 103 8.41 -13.42 1.25
CA LEU A 103 9.28 -13.36 0.07
C LEU A 103 10.75 -13.15 0.44
N LYS A 104 11.09 -13.21 1.74
CA LYS A 104 12.44 -13.01 2.28
C LYS A 104 13.03 -11.65 1.90
N THR A 105 12.21 -10.61 1.83
CA THR A 105 12.68 -9.24 1.66
C THR A 105 12.92 -8.58 3.02
N ASN A 106 13.75 -7.55 3.05
CA ASN A 106 13.94 -6.69 4.21
C ASN A 106 12.90 -5.56 4.13
N VAL A 107 11.93 -5.55 5.04
CA VAL A 107 10.86 -4.56 5.02
C VAL A 107 11.21 -3.37 5.88
N LEU A 108 11.20 -2.19 5.28
CA LEU A 108 11.27 -0.89 5.94
C LEU A 108 9.88 -0.26 5.92
N ILE A 109 9.53 0.46 6.97
CA ILE A 109 8.23 1.14 7.08
C ILE A 109 8.47 2.61 7.41
N TYR A 110 7.84 3.50 6.66
CA TYR A 110 7.73 4.91 7.03
C TYR A 110 6.29 5.38 6.95
N ASP A 111 5.82 5.97 8.03
CA ASP A 111 4.51 6.64 8.11
C ASP A 111 4.66 7.88 9.00
N PRO A 112 4.21 9.06 8.56
CA PRO A 112 4.39 10.31 9.32
C PRO A 112 3.73 10.30 10.71
N TYR A 113 2.73 9.44 10.91
CA TYR A 113 2.00 9.31 12.17
C TYR A 113 2.55 8.21 13.11
N PHE A 114 3.45 7.36 12.63
CA PHE A 114 4.01 6.22 13.37
C PHE A 114 5.55 6.22 13.35
N LYS A 115 6.17 7.38 13.61
CA LYS A 115 7.63 7.50 13.65
C LYS A 115 8.22 6.79 14.86
N SER A 116 9.29 6.01 14.65
CA SER A 116 10.00 5.28 15.72
C SER A 116 9.07 4.43 16.60
N THR A 117 8.06 3.82 16.00
CA THR A 117 7.05 3.01 16.68
C THR A 117 7.17 1.55 16.24
N ASN A 118 6.95 0.61 17.14
CA ASN A 118 6.89 -0.81 16.76
C ASN A 118 5.50 -1.12 16.23
N VAL A 119 5.41 -1.50 14.94
CA VAL A 119 4.16 -1.85 14.26
C VAL A 119 4.42 -3.07 13.37
N PHE A 120 3.53 -4.06 13.43
CA PHE A 120 3.65 -5.32 12.67
C PHE A 120 4.99 -6.04 12.89
N ASP A 121 5.50 -6.02 14.14
CA ASP A 121 6.80 -6.58 14.56
C ASP A 121 8.01 -5.96 13.82
N LEU A 122 7.88 -4.70 13.42
CA LEU A 122 8.94 -3.90 12.80
C LEU A 122 8.99 -2.51 13.43
N GLN A 123 10.21 -2.01 13.62
CA GLN A 123 10.42 -0.63 14.01
C GLN A 123 10.25 0.27 12.78
N THR A 124 9.36 1.26 12.86
CA THR A 124 9.17 2.23 11.79
C THR A 124 10.31 3.25 11.75
N GLU A 125 10.68 3.67 10.55
CA GLU A 125 11.71 4.69 10.33
C GLU A 125 11.21 6.07 10.81
N SER A 126 12.12 6.86 11.35
CA SER A 126 11.81 8.22 11.81
C SER A 126 12.01 9.29 10.72
N ASN A 127 12.85 8.99 9.72
CA ASN A 127 13.27 9.90 8.67
C ASN A 127 13.03 9.28 7.29
N LEU A 128 12.22 9.95 6.46
CA LEU A 128 11.89 9.48 5.12
C LEU A 128 13.11 9.40 4.21
N ILE A 129 14.01 10.40 4.28
CA ILE A 129 15.19 10.45 3.40
C ILE A 129 16.12 9.26 3.70
N GLU A 130 16.37 8.98 4.97
CA GLU A 130 17.19 7.85 5.38
C GLU A 130 16.55 6.50 4.98
N ALA A 131 15.23 6.39 5.10
CA ALA A 131 14.49 5.20 4.67
C ALA A 131 14.61 4.99 3.14
N LEU A 132 14.48 6.06 2.35
CA LEU A 132 14.67 6.01 0.89
C LEU A 132 16.10 5.57 0.52
N GLN A 133 17.13 6.11 1.19
CA GLN A 133 18.53 5.76 0.90
C GLN A 133 18.87 4.29 1.18
N LYS A 134 18.15 3.66 2.11
CA LYS A 134 18.29 2.23 2.41
C LYS A 134 17.54 1.35 1.41
N SER A 135 16.52 1.87 0.70
CA SER A 135 15.56 1.08 -0.05
C SER A 135 16.00 0.75 -1.48
N ASP A 136 15.67 -0.46 -1.90
CA ASP A 136 15.80 -0.93 -3.29
C ASP A 136 14.50 -0.66 -4.07
N ALA A 137 13.36 -0.76 -3.42
CA ALA A 137 12.06 -0.43 -3.99
C ALA A 137 11.15 0.25 -2.96
N LEU A 138 10.13 0.94 -3.47
CA LEU A 138 9.13 1.67 -2.71
C LEU A 138 7.74 1.18 -3.10
N ILE A 139 6.90 0.91 -2.10
CA ILE A 139 5.45 0.70 -2.27
C ILE A 139 4.71 1.80 -1.54
N LEU A 140 3.97 2.63 -2.25
CA LEU A 140 3.10 3.64 -1.65
C LEU A 140 1.72 3.02 -1.41
N VAL A 141 1.39 2.80 -0.13
CA VAL A 141 0.14 2.14 0.30
C VAL A 141 -0.90 3.17 0.72
N THR A 142 -0.50 4.17 1.51
CA THR A 142 -1.41 5.22 1.99
C THR A 142 -0.90 6.59 1.56
N ALA A 143 -1.74 7.34 0.83
CA ALA A 143 -1.39 8.64 0.28
C ALA A 143 -1.57 9.77 1.31
N HIS A 144 -0.70 9.83 2.32
CA HIS A 144 -0.65 10.98 3.23
C HIS A 144 -0.26 12.26 2.49
N LYS A 145 -0.70 13.41 2.96
CA LYS A 145 -0.37 14.72 2.37
C LYS A 145 1.13 14.93 2.18
N GLU A 146 1.94 14.41 3.11
CA GLU A 146 3.41 14.47 3.03
C GLU A 146 3.95 13.84 1.73
N PHE A 147 3.28 12.82 1.20
CA PHE A 147 3.74 12.08 0.02
C PHE A 147 3.31 12.69 -1.33
N HIS A 148 2.35 13.62 -1.33
CA HIS A 148 1.90 14.26 -2.58
C HIS A 148 2.96 15.13 -3.27
N ASN A 149 4.01 15.49 -2.55
CA ASN A 149 5.13 16.28 -3.07
C ASN A 149 6.38 15.44 -3.38
N LEU A 150 6.25 14.10 -3.44
CA LEU A 150 7.35 13.23 -3.82
C LEU A 150 7.65 13.39 -5.30
N ASP A 151 8.72 14.11 -5.60
CA ASP A 151 9.20 14.30 -6.97
C ASP A 151 9.91 13.01 -7.47
N PRO A 152 9.59 12.50 -8.67
CA PRO A 152 10.25 11.33 -9.25
C PRO A 152 11.77 11.46 -9.38
N ILE A 153 12.30 12.64 -9.72
CA ILE A 153 13.75 12.87 -9.81
C ILE A 153 14.39 12.76 -8.42
N PHE A 154 13.72 13.32 -7.40
CA PHE A 154 14.16 13.19 -6.02
C PHE A 154 14.18 11.71 -5.58
N LEU A 155 13.10 10.94 -5.82
CA LEU A 155 13.06 9.51 -5.51
C LEU A 155 14.21 8.77 -6.19
N LYS A 156 14.41 8.99 -7.48
CA LYS A 156 15.52 8.40 -8.26
C LYS A 156 16.88 8.70 -7.66
N SER A 157 17.08 9.94 -7.17
CA SER A 157 18.36 10.38 -6.59
C SER A 157 18.65 9.80 -5.22
N LYS A 158 17.62 9.35 -4.49
CA LYS A 158 17.75 8.88 -3.09
C LYS A 158 17.73 7.37 -2.96
N MET A 159 16.99 6.67 -3.81
CA MET A 159 16.86 5.21 -3.73
C MET A 159 18.04 4.48 -4.38
N LYS A 160 18.37 3.29 -3.90
CA LYS A 160 19.40 2.42 -4.49
C LYS A 160 19.00 1.94 -5.88
N ASN A 161 17.74 1.56 -6.05
CA ASN A 161 17.13 1.22 -7.32
C ASN A 161 15.88 2.07 -7.50
N ALA A 162 15.51 2.34 -8.75
CA ALA A 162 14.41 3.24 -9.05
C ALA A 162 13.08 2.49 -9.27
N ILE A 163 12.77 1.54 -8.39
CA ILE A 163 11.56 0.72 -8.48
C ILE A 163 10.48 1.32 -7.56
N VAL A 164 9.34 1.72 -8.14
CA VAL A 164 8.25 2.38 -7.41
C VAL A 164 6.90 1.78 -7.77
N VAL A 165 6.20 1.23 -6.80
CA VAL A 165 4.80 0.80 -6.93
C VAL A 165 3.90 1.82 -6.26
N ASP A 166 3.30 2.69 -7.04
CA ASP A 166 2.34 3.70 -6.57
C ASP A 166 0.92 3.17 -6.67
N SER A 167 0.42 2.57 -5.61
CA SER A 167 -0.94 2.02 -5.56
C SER A 167 -2.03 3.09 -5.44
N LYS A 168 -1.68 4.36 -5.31
CA LYS A 168 -2.62 5.47 -5.10
C LYS A 168 -2.60 6.48 -6.26
N CYS A 169 -1.73 6.27 -7.26
CA CYS A 169 -1.61 7.13 -8.44
C CYS A 169 -1.39 8.60 -8.10
N ILE A 170 -0.61 8.90 -7.05
CA ILE A 170 -0.27 10.29 -6.68
C ILE A 170 1.01 10.79 -7.35
N ILE A 171 1.86 9.88 -7.85
CA ILE A 171 3.06 10.21 -8.60
C ILE A 171 2.69 10.32 -10.09
N ASN A 172 3.05 11.44 -10.73
CA ASN A 172 2.77 11.61 -12.15
C ASN A 172 3.53 10.57 -12.99
N GLN A 173 2.81 9.71 -13.70
CA GLN A 173 3.38 8.58 -14.43
C GLN A 173 4.36 9.02 -15.52
N GLN A 174 4.06 10.10 -16.26
CA GLN A 174 4.95 10.60 -17.31
C GLN A 174 6.26 11.14 -16.71
N SER A 175 6.16 11.89 -15.63
CA SER A 175 7.33 12.39 -14.90
C SER A 175 8.17 11.25 -14.33
N ALA A 176 7.52 10.20 -13.81
CA ALA A 176 8.20 9.01 -13.29
C ALA A 176 9.00 8.29 -14.39
N LYS A 177 8.39 8.07 -15.56
CA LYS A 177 9.09 7.49 -16.72
C LYS A 177 10.25 8.36 -17.21
N ASN A 178 10.05 9.68 -17.31
CA ASN A 178 11.10 10.60 -17.72
C ASN A 178 12.29 10.63 -16.73
N ALA A 179 12.03 10.43 -15.45
CA ALA A 179 13.06 10.30 -14.41
C ALA A 179 13.75 8.92 -14.42
N GLY A 180 13.25 7.95 -15.20
CA GLY A 180 13.75 6.59 -15.26
C GLY A 180 13.40 5.75 -14.02
N LEU A 181 12.22 5.97 -13.45
CA LEU A 181 11.59 5.05 -12.48
C LEU A 181 10.92 3.89 -13.24
N VAL A 182 10.95 2.72 -12.60
CA VAL A 182 10.28 1.50 -13.05
C VAL A 182 9.09 1.22 -12.14
#